data_439dba9b5924618dcdfd82f0d8b8b01a
#
_entry.id   439dba9b5924618dcdfd82f0d8b8b01a
#
_cell.length_a   1.000
_cell.length_b   1.000
_cell.length_c   1.000
_cell.angle_alpha   90.00
_cell.angle_beta   90.00
_cell.angle_gamma   90.00
#
_symmetry.space_group_name_H-M   'P 1'
#
loop_
_entity.id
_entity.type
_entity.pdbx_description
1 polymer ?
#
loop_
_entity_poly.entity_id
_entity_poly.type
_entity_poly.pdbx_seq_one_letter_code
_entity_poly.pdbx_strand_id
1 'polypeptide(L)'
;VWVLFALMAAVFFGVLYTLRTGGVQAYERREARSSEGRIARRLTAAVWRRLQKAYPGIREMSPEEQEIYPFAKGVCLDKLVWVFLTSALLGDVIETFWCGLVNGHWMSRSSVLYGPFSFVWGLGAVVLTVTLQGLAHRDSFFVFAAGFFIGGTYEYMCSVFTELVFGTVFWDYSHMPLNIGGRTNMLFCFFWGVLAVFWIKIIYPWMSRLIEKFPALAGKIMTWAVVAIMVCNGLLTCAAMLRYNTRVIQPEPNNSFEEFLDRQYGDDFIQRRWPNMIATEKST
;
A
#
# COMPACT_ATOMS: atom_id res chain seq x y z
N VAL A 1 10.14 12.36 -9.74
CA VAL A 1 9.47 11.08 -9.49
C VAL A 1 10.50 9.98 -9.22
N TRP A 2 11.44 9.72 -10.12
CA TRP A 2 12.48 8.67 -9.97
C TRP A 2 13.42 8.90 -8.78
N VAL A 3 13.70 10.14 -8.41
CA VAL A 3 14.53 10.48 -7.24
C VAL A 3 13.81 10.10 -5.93
N LEU A 4 12.50 10.34 -5.84
CA LEU A 4 11.71 9.95 -4.66
C LEU A 4 11.60 8.42 -4.55
N PHE A 5 11.41 7.75 -5.70
CA PHE A 5 11.41 6.29 -5.78
C PHE A 5 12.76 5.70 -5.39
N ALA A 6 13.86 6.24 -5.92
CA ALA A 6 15.21 5.82 -5.56
C ALA A 6 15.51 6.03 -4.06
N LEU A 7 15.05 7.15 -3.47
CA LEU A 7 15.14 7.41 -2.04
C LEU A 7 14.32 6.42 -1.20
N MET A 8 13.08 6.14 -1.60
CA MET A 8 12.23 5.15 -0.91
C MET A 8 12.80 3.74 -1.04
N ALA A 9 13.27 3.35 -2.22
CA ALA A 9 13.94 2.08 -2.44
C ALA A 9 15.25 1.99 -1.63
N ALA A 10 16.07 3.05 -1.61
CA ALA A 10 17.30 3.10 -0.83
C ALA A 10 17.01 3.00 0.67
N VAL A 11 15.99 3.67 1.19
CA VAL A 11 15.56 3.54 2.59
C VAL A 11 15.07 2.12 2.88
N PHE A 12 14.24 1.54 2.01
CA PHE A 12 13.71 0.18 2.17
C PHE A 12 14.83 -0.87 2.14
N PHE A 13 15.69 -0.83 1.13
CA PHE A 13 16.83 -1.75 1.02
C PHE A 13 17.90 -1.47 2.07
N GLY A 14 18.14 -0.22 2.46
CA GLY A 14 19.02 0.15 3.56
C GLY A 14 18.56 -0.44 4.89
N VAL A 15 17.27 -0.37 5.20
CA VAL A 15 16.66 -0.98 6.39
C VAL A 15 16.77 -2.50 6.31
N LEU A 16 16.45 -3.13 5.18
CA LEU A 16 16.61 -4.58 5.00
C LEU A 16 18.07 -5.02 5.16
N TYR A 17 19.01 -4.26 4.62
CA TYR A 17 20.45 -4.53 4.77
C TYR A 17 20.91 -4.42 6.21
N THR A 18 20.52 -3.36 6.94
CA THR A 18 20.88 -3.18 8.37
C THR A 18 20.26 -4.26 9.24
N LEU A 19 19.04 -4.70 8.96
CA LEU A 19 18.39 -5.81 9.65
C LEU A 19 19.11 -7.15 9.39
N ARG A 20 19.57 -7.38 8.15
CA ARG A 20 20.26 -8.62 7.76
C ARG A 20 21.67 -8.72 8.33
N THR A 21 22.37 -7.59 8.48
CA THR A 21 23.79 -7.57 8.90
C THR A 21 23.99 -7.39 10.41
N GLY A 22 22.91 -7.30 11.19
CA GLY A 22 23.00 -6.98 12.62
C GLY A 22 23.60 -5.58 12.89
N GLY A 23 23.64 -4.74 11.86
CA GLY A 23 24.28 -3.43 11.88
C GLY A 23 23.69 -2.45 12.89
N VAL A 24 22.44 -2.67 13.35
CA VAL A 24 21.82 -1.87 14.42
C VAL A 24 22.63 -1.97 15.71
N GLN A 25 23.04 -3.18 16.13
CA GLN A 25 23.84 -3.37 17.32
C GLN A 25 25.29 -2.80 17.18
N ALA A 26 25.84 -2.83 15.96
CA ALA A 26 27.16 -2.26 15.68
C ALA A 26 27.11 -0.73 15.60
N TYR A 27 26.00 -0.17 15.10
CA TYR A 27 25.74 1.26 15.03
C TYR A 27 25.55 1.86 16.42
N GLU A 28 24.72 1.26 17.27
CA GLU A 28 24.49 1.69 18.67
C GLU A 28 25.79 1.69 19.49
N ARG A 29 26.67 0.69 19.30
CA ARG A 29 27.99 0.66 19.96
C ARG A 29 28.98 1.72 19.45
N ARG A 30 28.86 2.15 18.19
CA ARG A 30 29.67 3.25 17.62
C ARG A 30 29.16 4.62 18.04
N GLU A 31 27.83 4.85 18.04
CA GLU A 31 27.23 6.12 18.48
C GLU A 31 27.48 6.42 19.96
N ALA A 32 27.59 5.41 20.82
CA ALA A 32 27.92 5.59 22.20
C ALA A 32 29.30 6.26 22.41
N ARG A 33 30.16 6.33 21.39
CA ARG A 33 31.51 6.87 21.43
C ARG A 33 31.73 8.21 20.72
N SER A 34 30.78 8.76 19.97
CA SER A 34 31.00 10.00 19.20
C SER A 34 30.29 11.23 19.78
N SER A 35 30.92 12.41 19.61
CA SER A 35 30.37 13.70 20.09
C SER A 35 29.13 14.17 19.29
N GLU A 36 28.94 13.69 18.06
CA GLU A 36 27.76 13.96 17.24
C GLU A 36 26.49 13.29 17.79
N GLY A 37 26.63 12.24 18.58
CA GLY A 37 25.54 11.54 19.25
C GLY A 37 24.76 12.37 20.29
N ARG A 38 25.21 13.57 20.67
CA ARG A 38 24.49 14.39 21.68
C ARG A 38 23.24 15.05 21.13
N ILE A 39 23.27 15.54 19.89
CA ILE A 39 22.09 16.17 19.25
C ILE A 39 21.10 15.08 18.84
N ALA A 40 21.59 14.00 18.22
CA ALA A 40 20.77 12.84 17.89
C ALA A 40 20.07 12.26 19.13
N ARG A 41 20.80 12.05 20.24
CA ARG A 41 20.23 11.59 21.51
C ARG A 41 19.18 12.54 22.10
N ARG A 42 19.37 13.87 21.99
CA ARG A 42 18.35 14.85 22.44
C ARG A 42 17.10 14.81 21.58
N LEU A 43 17.24 14.68 20.24
CA LEU A 43 16.12 14.55 19.34
C LEU A 43 15.37 13.22 19.55
N THR A 44 16.11 12.12 19.66
CA THR A 44 15.54 10.80 19.95
C THR A 44 14.82 10.79 21.29
N ALA A 45 15.39 11.38 22.34
CA ALA A 45 14.76 11.49 23.64
C ALA A 45 13.52 12.43 23.64
N ALA A 46 13.49 13.46 22.79
CA ALA A 46 12.34 14.34 22.65
C ALA A 46 11.18 13.64 21.89
N VAL A 47 11.52 12.93 20.81
CA VAL A 47 10.58 12.08 20.05
C VAL A 47 10.04 10.95 20.93
N TRP A 48 10.92 10.29 21.69
CA TRP A 48 10.56 9.22 22.61
C TRP A 48 9.57 9.67 23.68
N ARG A 49 9.83 10.82 24.34
CA ARG A 49 8.89 11.39 25.31
C ARG A 49 7.51 11.72 24.73
N ARG A 50 7.45 12.19 23.47
CA ARG A 50 6.17 12.46 22.78
C ARG A 50 5.45 11.16 22.43
N LEU A 51 6.18 10.14 21.99
CA LEU A 51 5.62 8.82 21.68
C LEU A 51 5.10 8.11 22.95
N GLN A 52 5.83 8.15 24.05
CA GLN A 52 5.35 7.61 25.33
C GLN A 52 4.10 8.31 25.84
N LYS A 53 3.98 9.64 25.60
CA LYS A 53 2.77 10.40 25.96
C LYS A 53 1.57 10.04 25.06
N ALA A 54 1.83 9.80 23.77
CA ALA A 54 0.79 9.39 22.80
C ALA A 54 0.39 7.90 22.92
N TYR A 55 1.35 7.07 23.36
CA TYR A 55 1.19 5.62 23.49
C TYR A 55 1.75 5.15 24.84
N PRO A 56 0.99 5.24 25.92
CA PRO A 56 1.45 4.94 27.27
C PRO A 56 2.02 3.51 27.47
N GLY A 57 1.66 2.58 26.57
CA GLY A 57 2.17 1.20 26.58
C GLY A 57 3.52 0.99 25.91
N ILE A 58 4.11 2.03 25.29
CA ILE A 58 5.47 1.93 24.72
C ILE A 58 6.49 2.24 25.83
N ARG A 59 7.15 1.17 26.29
CA ARG A 59 8.29 1.25 27.20
C ARG A 59 9.59 0.98 26.43
N GLU A 60 10.73 1.57 26.83
CA GLU A 60 12.03 1.07 26.38
C GLU A 60 12.16 -0.38 26.83
N MET A 61 12.14 -1.29 25.87
CA MET A 61 12.26 -2.71 26.13
C MET A 61 13.72 -3.13 26.00
N SER A 62 14.19 -3.96 26.92
CA SER A 62 15.47 -4.64 26.77
C SER A 62 15.46 -5.53 25.52
N PRO A 63 16.64 -5.91 24.96
CA PRO A 63 16.71 -6.86 23.85
C PRO A 63 15.94 -8.17 24.10
N GLU A 64 15.92 -8.64 25.35
CA GLU A 64 15.19 -9.83 25.79
C GLU A 64 13.68 -9.59 25.82
N GLU A 65 13.24 -8.39 26.25
CA GLU A 65 11.83 -8.01 26.20
C GLU A 65 11.35 -7.79 24.75
N GLN A 66 12.22 -7.36 23.81
CA GLN A 66 11.89 -7.25 22.39
C GLN A 66 11.65 -8.62 21.72
N GLU A 67 12.32 -9.67 22.15
CA GLU A 67 12.01 -11.04 21.71
C GLU A 67 10.63 -11.51 22.21
N ILE A 68 10.22 -11.08 23.41
CA ILE A 68 8.91 -11.42 23.99
C ILE A 68 7.78 -10.60 23.38
N TYR A 69 8.04 -9.32 23.05
CA TYR A 69 7.08 -8.36 22.49
C TYR A 69 7.56 -7.77 21.17
N PRO A 70 7.59 -8.53 20.08
CA PRO A 70 8.03 -8.04 18.78
C PRO A 70 7.13 -6.89 18.29
N PHE A 71 7.72 -6.00 17.49
CA PHE A 71 6.97 -4.94 16.81
C PHE A 71 5.82 -5.52 16.00
N ALA A 72 4.66 -4.88 16.09
CA ALA A 72 3.48 -5.23 15.30
C ALA A 72 3.03 -6.72 15.44
N LYS A 73 3.11 -7.29 16.67
CA LYS A 73 2.67 -8.66 16.95
C LYS A 73 1.17 -8.82 16.62
N GLY A 74 0.84 -9.90 15.93
CA GLY A 74 -0.55 -10.22 15.55
C GLY A 74 -1.10 -9.30 14.46
N VAL A 75 -2.44 -9.19 14.37
CA VAL A 75 -3.11 -8.24 13.47
C VAL A 75 -3.36 -6.94 14.21
N CYS A 76 -2.55 -5.93 13.91
CA CYS A 76 -2.67 -4.59 14.47
C CYS A 76 -2.46 -3.55 13.36
N LEU A 77 -2.75 -2.28 13.65
CA LEU A 77 -2.64 -1.20 12.66
C LEU A 77 -1.24 -1.15 12.03
N ASP A 78 -0.18 -1.23 12.83
CA ASP A 78 1.19 -1.21 12.30
C ASP A 78 1.43 -2.36 11.31
N LYS A 79 1.01 -3.58 11.65
CA LYS A 79 1.10 -4.73 10.76
C LYS A 79 0.34 -4.49 9.46
N LEU A 80 -0.89 -3.99 9.53
CA LEU A 80 -1.73 -3.76 8.36
C LEU A 80 -1.18 -2.66 7.44
N VAL A 81 -0.56 -1.61 7.99
CA VAL A 81 0.13 -0.58 7.19
C VAL A 81 1.28 -1.17 6.39
N TRP A 82 2.10 -2.03 7.01
CA TRP A 82 3.20 -2.69 6.31
C TRP A 82 2.73 -3.73 5.30
N VAL A 83 1.67 -4.48 5.63
CA VAL A 83 0.99 -5.39 4.68
C VAL A 83 0.47 -4.59 3.47
N PHE A 84 -0.22 -3.48 3.71
CA PHE A 84 -0.70 -2.61 2.65
C PHE A 84 0.44 -2.11 1.76
N LEU A 85 1.47 -1.50 2.35
CA LEU A 85 2.58 -0.90 1.59
C LEU A 85 3.31 -1.93 0.72
N THR A 86 3.68 -3.06 1.32
CA THR A 86 4.43 -4.10 0.60
C THR A 86 3.60 -4.75 -0.49
N SER A 87 2.32 -5.01 -0.23
CA SER A 87 1.41 -5.59 -1.21
C SER A 87 1.03 -4.61 -2.31
N ALA A 88 0.89 -3.31 -2.00
CA ALA A 88 0.65 -2.28 -3.00
C ALA A 88 1.84 -2.15 -3.97
N LEU A 89 3.07 -2.22 -3.45
CA LEU A 89 4.28 -2.20 -4.26
C LEU A 89 4.42 -3.46 -5.12
N LEU A 90 4.33 -4.64 -4.49
CA LEU A 90 4.48 -5.91 -5.19
C LEU A 90 3.37 -6.14 -6.21
N GLY A 91 2.13 -5.75 -5.88
CA GLY A 91 0.99 -5.88 -6.77
C GLY A 91 1.14 -5.04 -8.03
N ASP A 92 1.56 -3.78 -7.92
CA ASP A 92 1.84 -2.95 -9.11
C ASP A 92 2.94 -3.56 -9.99
N VAL A 93 4.03 -4.02 -9.37
CA VAL A 93 5.13 -4.65 -10.09
C VAL A 93 4.67 -5.93 -10.81
N ILE A 94 3.99 -6.84 -10.12
CA ILE A 94 3.50 -8.10 -10.69
C ILE A 94 2.51 -7.81 -11.84
N GLU A 95 1.57 -6.92 -11.63
CA GLU A 95 0.56 -6.57 -12.63
C GLU A 95 1.15 -5.84 -13.84
N THR A 96 2.17 -4.99 -13.64
CA THR A 96 2.91 -4.34 -14.71
C THR A 96 3.64 -5.38 -15.58
N PHE A 97 4.31 -6.35 -14.96
CA PHE A 97 4.94 -7.46 -15.69
C PHE A 97 3.92 -8.34 -16.40
N TRP A 98 2.82 -8.66 -15.76
CA TRP A 98 1.73 -9.43 -16.37
C TRP A 98 1.20 -8.72 -17.61
N CYS A 99 0.85 -7.44 -17.54
CA CYS A 99 0.37 -6.67 -18.67
C CYS A 99 1.40 -6.59 -19.80
N GLY A 100 2.67 -6.41 -19.47
CA GLY A 100 3.75 -6.36 -20.45
C GLY A 100 3.96 -7.68 -21.18
N LEU A 101 3.91 -8.80 -20.47
CA LEU A 101 4.17 -10.15 -21.04
C LEU A 101 2.94 -10.74 -21.75
N VAL A 102 1.76 -10.55 -21.19
CA VAL A 102 0.52 -11.18 -21.70
C VAL A 102 -0.17 -10.30 -22.73
N ASN A 103 -0.26 -9.00 -22.47
CA ASN A 103 -0.99 -8.06 -23.35
C ASN A 103 -0.06 -7.28 -24.30
N GLY A 104 1.28 -7.41 -24.14
CA GLY A 104 2.26 -6.71 -24.97
C GLY A 104 2.38 -5.21 -24.65
N HIS A 105 1.70 -4.71 -23.62
CA HIS A 105 1.68 -3.30 -23.26
C HIS A 105 2.31 -3.07 -21.88
N TRP A 106 3.49 -2.45 -21.85
CA TRP A 106 4.17 -2.08 -20.63
C TRP A 106 3.60 -0.76 -20.08
N MET A 107 2.79 -0.85 -19.05
CA MET A 107 2.24 0.31 -18.33
C MET A 107 2.25 0.07 -16.83
N SER A 108 2.49 1.12 -16.05
CA SER A 108 2.36 1.03 -14.58
C SER A 108 0.88 0.84 -14.21
N ARG A 109 0.64 -0.07 -13.29
CA ARG A 109 -0.71 -0.35 -12.74
C ARG A 109 -0.94 0.34 -11.40
N SER A 110 -0.16 1.39 -11.14
CA SER A 110 -0.27 2.18 -9.92
C SER A 110 -1.61 2.92 -9.82
N SER A 111 -2.17 2.92 -8.62
CA SER A 111 -3.40 3.65 -8.29
C SER A 111 -3.13 5.10 -7.87
N VAL A 112 -1.88 5.54 -7.79
CA VAL A 112 -1.50 6.87 -7.28
C VAL A 112 -0.55 7.61 -8.20
N LEU A 113 -0.49 8.94 -8.08
CA LEU A 113 0.37 9.81 -8.88
C LEU A 113 1.85 9.47 -8.71
N TYR A 114 2.28 9.22 -7.48
CA TYR A 114 3.69 9.04 -7.15
C TYR A 114 3.99 7.63 -6.69
N GLY A 115 4.96 7.02 -7.37
CA GLY A 115 5.45 5.68 -7.05
C GLY A 115 4.60 4.54 -7.63
N PRO A 116 5.13 3.32 -7.59
CA PRO A 116 4.49 2.12 -8.10
C PRO A 116 3.65 1.46 -7.00
N PHE A 117 2.55 2.07 -6.60
CA PHE A 117 1.69 1.57 -5.54
C PHE A 117 0.27 1.34 -6.04
N SER A 118 -0.16 0.11 -6.10
CA SER A 118 -1.53 -0.26 -6.38
C SER A 118 -2.33 -0.37 -5.07
N PHE A 119 -3.19 0.62 -4.81
CA PHE A 119 -4.06 0.61 -3.62
C PHE A 119 -5.02 -0.57 -3.63
N VAL A 120 -5.43 -1.01 -4.82
CA VAL A 120 -6.30 -2.19 -4.98
C VAL A 120 -5.59 -3.43 -4.41
N TRP A 121 -4.33 -3.68 -4.76
CA TRP A 121 -3.57 -4.79 -4.23
C TRP A 121 -3.27 -4.64 -2.72
N GLY A 122 -2.89 -3.43 -2.31
CA GLY A 122 -2.61 -3.15 -0.90
C GLY A 122 -3.81 -3.36 0.00
N LEU A 123 -4.96 -2.76 -0.33
CA LEU A 123 -6.20 -2.92 0.42
C LEU A 123 -6.75 -4.34 0.31
N GLY A 124 -6.66 -4.98 -0.85
CA GLY A 124 -7.05 -6.38 -1.03
C GLY A 124 -6.29 -7.32 -0.08
N ALA A 125 -4.98 -7.15 0.05
CA ALA A 125 -4.17 -7.92 0.99
C ALA A 125 -4.56 -7.66 2.46
N VAL A 126 -4.87 -6.40 2.82
CA VAL A 126 -5.38 -6.06 4.15
C VAL A 126 -6.74 -6.73 4.40
N VAL A 127 -7.67 -6.66 3.46
CA VAL A 127 -8.99 -7.31 3.56
C VAL A 127 -8.85 -8.82 3.73
N LEU A 128 -8.04 -9.49 2.90
CA LEU A 128 -7.79 -10.93 3.04
C LEU A 128 -7.14 -11.26 4.40
N THR A 129 -6.20 -10.43 4.87
CA THR A 129 -5.56 -10.66 6.17
C THR A 129 -6.56 -10.58 7.31
N VAL A 130 -7.31 -9.48 7.39
CA VAL A 130 -8.27 -9.23 8.50
C VAL A 130 -9.39 -10.28 8.51
N THR A 131 -9.91 -10.64 7.34
CA THR A 131 -11.05 -11.54 7.23
C THR A 131 -10.68 -13.02 7.33
N LEU A 132 -9.51 -13.42 6.78
CA LEU A 132 -9.18 -14.84 6.61
C LEU A 132 -8.12 -15.37 7.58
N GLN A 133 -7.44 -14.51 8.36
CA GLN A 133 -6.41 -15.00 9.30
C GLN A 133 -6.99 -16.01 10.30
N GLY A 134 -8.23 -15.84 10.75
CA GLY A 134 -8.90 -16.80 11.62
C GLY A 134 -9.09 -18.20 11.00
N LEU A 135 -9.02 -18.29 9.67
CA LEU A 135 -9.11 -19.53 8.90
C LEU A 135 -7.74 -20.13 8.56
N ALA A 136 -6.64 -19.55 9.04
CA ALA A 136 -5.28 -19.99 8.69
C ALA A 136 -5.02 -21.48 9.01
N HIS A 137 -5.66 -22.01 10.05
CA HIS A 137 -5.56 -23.42 10.47
C HIS A 137 -6.60 -24.35 9.83
N ARG A 138 -7.56 -23.81 9.08
CA ARG A 138 -8.55 -24.59 8.35
C ARG A 138 -8.01 -25.15 7.06
N ASP A 139 -8.71 -26.12 6.49
CA ASP A 139 -8.38 -26.68 5.19
C ASP A 139 -8.32 -25.59 4.11
N SER A 140 -7.43 -25.77 3.12
CA SER A 140 -7.23 -24.80 2.04
C SER A 140 -8.51 -24.55 1.24
N PHE A 141 -9.42 -25.52 1.16
CA PHE A 141 -10.70 -25.36 0.49
C PHE A 141 -11.56 -24.27 1.14
N PHE A 142 -11.63 -24.20 2.48
CA PHE A 142 -12.40 -23.15 3.17
C PHE A 142 -11.79 -21.78 2.97
N VAL A 143 -10.45 -21.68 2.99
CA VAL A 143 -9.74 -20.42 2.69
C VAL A 143 -9.97 -20.00 1.24
N PHE A 144 -9.90 -20.95 0.30
CA PHE A 144 -10.20 -20.73 -1.10
C PHE A 144 -11.63 -20.21 -1.30
N ALA A 145 -12.63 -20.92 -0.76
CA ALA A 145 -14.03 -20.55 -0.91
C ALA A 145 -14.31 -19.15 -0.33
N ALA A 146 -13.80 -18.87 0.87
CA ALA A 146 -13.93 -17.53 1.47
C ALA A 146 -13.21 -16.47 0.64
N GLY A 147 -11.99 -16.73 0.16
CA GLY A 147 -11.22 -15.83 -0.70
C GLY A 147 -11.88 -15.56 -2.05
N PHE A 148 -12.51 -16.57 -2.64
CA PHE A 148 -13.30 -16.45 -3.88
C PHE A 148 -14.42 -15.41 -3.72
N PHE A 149 -15.23 -15.52 -2.68
CA PHE A 149 -16.35 -14.59 -2.46
C PHE A 149 -15.87 -13.21 -1.98
N ILE A 150 -14.96 -13.17 -1.01
CA ILE A 150 -14.46 -11.90 -0.46
C ILE A 150 -13.69 -11.13 -1.53
N GLY A 151 -12.81 -11.80 -2.28
CA GLY A 151 -12.00 -11.17 -3.31
C GLY A 151 -12.85 -10.66 -4.48
N GLY A 152 -13.80 -11.49 -4.97
CA GLY A 152 -14.72 -11.06 -6.03
C GLY A 152 -15.61 -9.88 -5.61
N THR A 153 -16.13 -9.90 -4.37
CA THR A 153 -16.87 -8.77 -3.81
C THR A 153 -16.00 -7.53 -3.68
N TYR A 154 -14.78 -7.68 -3.20
CA TYR A 154 -13.82 -6.59 -3.08
C TYR A 154 -13.51 -5.96 -4.44
N GLU A 155 -13.21 -6.75 -5.47
CA GLU A 155 -12.95 -6.28 -6.83
C GLU A 155 -14.16 -5.52 -7.41
N TYR A 156 -15.36 -6.08 -7.24
CA TYR A 156 -16.61 -5.41 -7.62
C TYR A 156 -16.76 -4.04 -6.95
N MET A 157 -16.55 -3.98 -5.62
CA MET A 157 -16.66 -2.75 -4.84
C MET A 157 -15.59 -1.71 -5.22
N CYS A 158 -14.38 -2.13 -5.57
CA CYS A 158 -13.36 -1.22 -6.10
C CYS A 158 -13.81 -0.56 -7.40
N SER A 159 -14.39 -1.33 -8.34
CA SER A 159 -14.92 -0.80 -9.60
C SER A 159 -16.07 0.18 -9.36
N VAL A 160 -17.03 -0.16 -8.48
CA VAL A 160 -18.13 0.74 -8.09
C VAL A 160 -17.58 2.02 -7.47
N PHE A 161 -16.62 1.92 -6.58
CA PHE A 161 -16.01 3.09 -5.94
C PHE A 161 -15.36 4.03 -6.96
N THR A 162 -14.55 3.51 -7.87
CA THR A 162 -13.85 4.35 -8.86
C THR A 162 -14.84 5.02 -9.82
N GLU A 163 -15.92 4.34 -10.20
CA GLU A 163 -16.98 4.93 -11.03
C GLU A 163 -17.74 6.02 -10.28
N LEU A 164 -18.17 5.77 -9.03
CA LEU A 164 -18.94 6.74 -8.25
C LEU A 164 -18.12 7.99 -7.90
N VAL A 165 -16.84 7.81 -7.54
CA VAL A 165 -15.98 8.92 -7.09
C VAL A 165 -15.35 9.64 -8.27
N PHE A 166 -14.82 8.90 -9.23
CA PHE A 166 -14.05 9.45 -10.34
C PHE A 166 -14.78 9.43 -11.69
N GLY A 167 -15.99 8.87 -11.80
CA GLY A 167 -16.68 8.70 -13.08
C GLY A 167 -15.88 7.87 -14.09
N THR A 168 -14.99 6.99 -13.61
CA THR A 168 -14.11 6.18 -14.45
C THR A 168 -13.98 4.77 -13.89
N VAL A 169 -13.77 3.79 -14.78
CA VAL A 169 -13.39 2.43 -14.43
C VAL A 169 -12.03 2.09 -15.03
N PHE A 170 -11.28 1.19 -14.40
CA PHE A 170 -9.92 0.82 -14.80
C PHE A 170 -9.84 -0.58 -15.39
N TRP A 171 -10.96 -1.31 -15.42
CA TRP A 171 -11.14 -2.60 -16.09
C TRP A 171 -12.61 -2.80 -16.45
N ASP A 172 -12.84 -3.60 -17.49
CA ASP A 172 -14.18 -4.02 -17.93
C ASP A 172 -14.13 -5.47 -18.42
N TYR A 173 -14.90 -6.33 -17.76
CA TYR A 173 -15.06 -7.75 -18.09
C TYR A 173 -16.37 -8.07 -18.80
N SER A 174 -17.10 -7.09 -19.31
CA SER A 174 -18.42 -7.30 -19.96
C SER A 174 -18.34 -8.27 -21.13
N HIS A 175 -17.17 -8.34 -21.79
CA HIS A 175 -16.89 -9.26 -22.90
C HIS A 175 -16.59 -10.70 -22.45
N MET A 176 -16.40 -10.94 -21.14
CA MET A 176 -16.07 -12.26 -20.59
C MET A 176 -17.32 -13.00 -20.11
N PRO A 177 -17.39 -14.34 -20.26
CA PRO A 177 -18.52 -15.11 -19.74
C PRO A 177 -18.56 -15.08 -18.21
N LEU A 178 -19.76 -15.19 -17.66
CA LEU A 178 -20.01 -15.23 -16.21
C LEU A 178 -19.46 -13.99 -15.47
N ASN A 179 -19.49 -12.82 -16.13
CA ASN A 179 -19.22 -11.55 -15.49
C ASN A 179 -20.44 -11.06 -14.68
N ILE A 180 -20.18 -10.21 -13.70
CA ILE A 180 -21.20 -9.54 -12.89
C ILE A 180 -21.08 -8.04 -13.18
N GLY A 181 -21.92 -7.54 -14.09
CA GLY A 181 -21.97 -6.14 -14.51
C GLY A 181 -20.65 -5.62 -15.09
N GLY A 182 -19.84 -6.45 -15.72
CA GLY A 182 -18.52 -6.10 -16.25
C GLY A 182 -17.44 -5.81 -15.18
N ARG A 183 -17.79 -5.83 -13.89
CA ARG A 183 -16.92 -5.36 -12.80
C ARG A 183 -16.07 -6.45 -12.18
N THR A 184 -16.56 -7.68 -12.15
CA THR A 184 -15.84 -8.90 -11.76
C THR A 184 -16.36 -10.07 -12.57
N ASN A 185 -15.64 -11.19 -12.58
CA ASN A 185 -16.09 -12.39 -13.22
C ASN A 185 -15.63 -13.64 -12.47
N MET A 186 -16.26 -14.79 -12.79
CA MET A 186 -16.02 -16.06 -12.10
C MET A 186 -14.55 -16.50 -12.15
N LEU A 187 -13.84 -16.25 -13.25
CA LEU A 187 -12.43 -16.58 -13.40
C LEU A 187 -11.56 -15.76 -12.43
N PHE A 188 -11.82 -14.46 -12.30
CA PHE A 188 -11.07 -13.61 -11.36
C PHE A 188 -11.44 -13.92 -9.91
N CYS A 189 -12.71 -14.25 -9.61
CA CYS A 189 -13.08 -14.78 -8.30
C CYS A 189 -12.28 -16.05 -7.95
N PHE A 190 -12.07 -16.94 -8.93
CA PHE A 190 -11.23 -18.13 -8.76
C PHE A 190 -9.78 -17.76 -8.46
N PHE A 191 -9.21 -16.80 -9.18
CA PHE A 191 -7.86 -16.30 -8.88
C PHE A 191 -7.76 -15.66 -7.50
N TRP A 192 -8.77 -14.92 -7.05
CA TRP A 192 -8.85 -14.40 -5.68
C TRP A 192 -8.84 -15.53 -4.64
N GLY A 193 -9.57 -16.62 -4.90
CA GLY A 193 -9.56 -17.80 -4.03
C GLY A 193 -8.18 -18.45 -3.94
N VAL A 194 -7.52 -18.64 -5.08
CA VAL A 194 -6.14 -19.18 -5.13
C VAL A 194 -5.17 -18.25 -4.41
N LEU A 195 -5.24 -16.94 -4.70
CA LEU A 195 -4.41 -15.92 -4.05
C LEU A 195 -4.60 -15.92 -2.54
N ALA A 196 -5.85 -16.05 -2.05
CA ALA A 196 -6.15 -16.09 -0.62
C ALA A 196 -5.47 -17.27 0.09
N VAL A 197 -5.43 -18.46 -0.56
CA VAL A 197 -4.71 -19.62 -0.01
C VAL A 197 -3.21 -19.33 0.07
N PHE A 198 -2.60 -18.88 -1.02
CA PHE A 198 -1.17 -18.52 -1.02
C PHE A 198 -0.86 -17.42 -0.02
N TRP A 199 -1.72 -16.39 0.05
CA TRP A 199 -1.57 -15.28 0.97
C TRP A 199 -1.56 -15.76 2.42
N ILE A 200 -2.61 -16.43 2.86
CA ILE A 200 -2.81 -16.81 4.27
C ILE A 200 -1.85 -17.92 4.70
N LYS A 201 -1.55 -18.88 3.82
CA LYS A 201 -0.73 -20.05 4.19
C LYS A 201 0.77 -19.81 4.05
N ILE A 202 1.19 -18.92 3.14
CA ILE A 202 2.61 -18.79 2.78
C ILE A 202 3.10 -17.34 2.93
N ILE A 203 2.49 -16.40 2.20
CA ILE A 203 3.03 -15.04 2.06
C ILE A 203 2.89 -14.25 3.35
N TYR A 204 1.68 -14.20 3.92
CA TYR A 204 1.42 -13.43 5.13
C TYR A 204 2.23 -13.91 6.34
N PRO A 205 2.34 -15.23 6.66
CA PRO A 205 3.18 -15.68 7.77
C PRO A 205 4.67 -15.34 7.59
N TRP A 206 5.17 -15.41 6.36
CA TRP A 206 6.55 -15.01 6.06
C TRP A 206 6.75 -13.50 6.23
N MET A 207 5.86 -12.69 5.65
CA MET A 207 5.92 -11.24 5.74
C MET A 207 5.70 -10.74 7.18
N SER A 208 4.77 -11.36 7.93
CA SER A 208 4.53 -11.05 9.34
C SER A 208 5.80 -11.19 10.16
N ARG A 209 6.55 -12.30 9.97
CA ARG A 209 7.83 -12.54 10.65
C ARG A 209 8.90 -11.52 10.27
N LEU A 210 8.89 -11.01 9.04
CA LEU A 210 9.82 -9.95 8.62
C LEU A 210 9.48 -8.62 9.29
N ILE A 211 8.21 -8.25 9.32
CA ILE A 211 7.73 -7.02 9.94
C ILE A 211 8.03 -7.02 11.45
N GLU A 212 7.85 -8.15 12.11
CA GLU A 212 8.09 -8.30 13.56
C GLU A 212 9.57 -8.16 13.96
N LYS A 213 10.50 -8.22 13.00
CA LYS A 213 11.93 -7.98 13.25
C LYS A 213 12.30 -6.49 13.36
N PHE A 214 11.41 -5.58 13.02
CA PHE A 214 11.69 -4.15 13.17
C PHE A 214 11.83 -3.78 14.65
N PRO A 215 12.79 -2.93 15.01
CA PRO A 215 12.83 -2.34 16.35
C PRO A 215 11.54 -1.55 16.61
N ALA A 216 10.95 -1.71 17.80
CA ALA A 216 9.62 -1.17 18.10
C ALA A 216 9.49 0.33 17.85
N LEU A 217 10.47 1.14 18.30
CA LEU A 217 10.46 2.59 18.09
C LEU A 217 10.61 2.97 16.61
N ALA A 218 11.60 2.40 15.92
CA ALA A 218 11.83 2.66 14.51
C ALA A 218 10.63 2.22 13.68
N GLY A 219 10.06 1.04 13.97
CA GLY A 219 8.86 0.54 13.32
C GLY A 219 7.67 1.49 13.47
N LYS A 220 7.43 2.05 14.68
CA LYS A 220 6.37 3.04 14.91
C LYS A 220 6.57 4.33 14.13
N ILE A 221 7.77 4.90 14.17
CA ILE A 221 8.08 6.13 13.43
C ILE A 221 7.89 5.91 11.92
N MET A 222 8.42 4.80 11.40
CA MET A 222 8.31 4.45 9.98
C MET A 222 6.86 4.20 9.57
N THR A 223 6.06 3.51 10.40
CA THR A 223 4.63 3.30 10.13
C THR A 223 3.91 4.61 9.93
N TRP A 224 4.06 5.58 10.85
CA TRP A 224 3.38 6.86 10.72
C TRP A 224 3.92 7.71 9.57
N ALA A 225 5.21 7.65 9.26
CA ALA A 225 5.78 8.28 8.08
C ALA A 225 5.17 7.71 6.78
N VAL A 226 5.07 6.38 6.69
CA VAL A 226 4.41 5.70 5.57
C VAL A 226 2.94 6.09 5.45
N VAL A 227 2.21 6.10 6.56
CA VAL A 227 0.80 6.54 6.58
C VAL A 227 0.67 7.96 6.06
N ALA A 228 1.48 8.89 6.57
CA ALA A 228 1.45 10.28 6.13
C ALA A 228 1.73 10.41 4.62
N ILE A 229 2.77 9.74 4.11
CA ILE A 229 3.14 9.76 2.69
C ILE A 229 2.03 9.16 1.83
N MET A 230 1.49 8.00 2.21
CA MET A 230 0.44 7.33 1.42
C MET A 230 -0.87 8.10 1.44
N VAL A 231 -1.26 8.67 2.57
CA VAL A 231 -2.45 9.53 2.68
C VAL A 231 -2.29 10.79 1.84
N CYS A 232 -1.17 11.51 1.94
CA CYS A 232 -0.92 12.69 1.12
C CYS A 232 -0.93 12.37 -0.37
N ASN A 233 -0.27 11.27 -0.78
CA ASN A 233 -0.25 10.81 -2.18
C ASN A 233 -1.66 10.43 -2.66
N GLY A 234 -2.44 9.72 -1.84
CA GLY A 234 -3.82 9.36 -2.15
C GLY A 234 -4.74 10.57 -2.28
N LEU A 235 -4.68 11.52 -1.34
CA LEU A 235 -5.47 12.75 -1.39
C LEU A 235 -5.14 13.61 -2.61
N LEU A 236 -3.85 13.75 -2.93
CA LEU A 236 -3.42 14.47 -4.12
C LEU A 236 -3.87 13.76 -5.41
N THR A 237 -3.82 12.44 -5.43
CA THR A 237 -4.33 11.63 -6.54
C THR A 237 -5.84 11.84 -6.72
N CYS A 238 -6.61 11.76 -5.63
CA CYS A 238 -8.04 12.03 -5.68
C CYS A 238 -8.34 13.44 -6.20
N ALA A 239 -7.64 14.46 -5.70
CA ALA A 239 -7.82 15.83 -6.14
C ALA A 239 -7.51 16.00 -7.64
N ALA A 240 -6.41 15.42 -8.14
CA ALA A 240 -6.03 15.49 -9.55
C ALA A 240 -7.04 14.76 -10.45
N MET A 241 -7.54 13.59 -10.03
CA MET A 241 -8.56 12.84 -10.77
C MET A 241 -9.92 13.57 -10.80
N LEU A 242 -10.34 14.13 -9.67
CA LEU A 242 -11.57 14.94 -9.63
C LEU A 242 -11.45 16.17 -10.51
N ARG A 243 -10.30 16.87 -10.48
CA ARG A 243 -10.07 18.01 -11.36
C ARG A 243 -10.04 17.62 -12.84
N TYR A 244 -9.41 16.49 -13.18
CA TYR A 244 -9.43 15.95 -14.55
C TYR A 244 -10.86 15.80 -15.07
N ASN A 245 -11.77 15.23 -14.28
CA ASN A 245 -13.17 15.06 -14.67
C ASN A 245 -13.95 16.38 -14.73
N THR A 246 -13.68 17.31 -13.81
CA THR A 246 -14.39 18.61 -13.81
C THR A 246 -13.93 19.51 -14.94
N ARG A 247 -12.70 19.37 -15.44
CA ARG A 247 -12.20 20.16 -16.60
C ARG A 247 -13.04 19.99 -17.87
N VAL A 248 -13.71 18.86 -18.03
CA VAL A 248 -14.62 18.62 -19.17
C VAL A 248 -15.79 19.59 -19.17
N ILE A 249 -16.31 19.94 -17.98
CA ILE A 249 -17.48 20.83 -17.81
C ILE A 249 -17.01 22.26 -17.52
N GLN A 250 -15.93 22.42 -16.77
CA GLN A 250 -15.37 23.67 -16.32
C GLN A 250 -13.85 23.72 -16.58
N PRO A 251 -13.45 24.14 -17.80
CA PRO A 251 -12.04 24.17 -18.17
C PRO A 251 -11.21 25.13 -17.34
N GLU A 252 -11.75 26.30 -16.96
CA GLU A 252 -11.03 27.30 -16.18
C GLU A 252 -11.01 26.95 -14.69
N PRO A 253 -9.84 27.14 -13.99
CA PRO A 253 -9.73 26.89 -12.59
C PRO A 253 -10.46 27.97 -11.76
N ASN A 254 -11.16 27.56 -10.70
CA ASN A 254 -11.88 28.48 -9.79
C ASN A 254 -10.98 29.08 -8.70
N ASN A 255 -9.85 28.44 -8.43
CA ASN A 255 -8.97 28.80 -7.32
C ASN A 255 -7.51 28.39 -7.60
N SER A 256 -6.60 28.94 -6.79
CA SER A 256 -5.15 28.70 -6.95
C SER A 256 -4.75 27.21 -6.80
N PHE A 257 -5.52 26.41 -6.08
CA PHE A 257 -5.26 24.98 -5.96
C PHE A 257 -5.62 24.23 -7.25
N GLU A 258 -6.75 24.56 -7.87
CA GLU A 258 -7.12 24.00 -9.18
C GLU A 258 -6.12 24.44 -10.27
N GLU A 259 -5.66 25.69 -10.25
CA GLU A 259 -4.61 26.18 -11.15
C GLU A 259 -3.30 25.38 -10.96
N PHE A 260 -2.91 25.10 -9.71
CA PHE A 260 -1.78 24.21 -9.42
C PHE A 260 -1.97 22.81 -9.99
N LEU A 261 -3.17 22.22 -9.82
CA LEU A 261 -3.48 20.89 -10.36
C LEU A 261 -3.44 20.88 -11.88
N ASP A 262 -3.99 21.90 -12.56
CA ASP A 262 -4.01 22.02 -14.00
C ASP A 262 -2.60 22.14 -14.58
N ARG A 263 -1.73 22.90 -13.92
CA ARG A 263 -0.34 23.09 -14.32
C ARG A 263 0.53 21.84 -14.11
N GLN A 264 0.32 21.09 -13.01
CA GLN A 264 1.17 19.94 -12.67
C GLN A 264 0.62 18.62 -13.21
N TYR A 265 -0.71 18.48 -13.30
CA TYR A 265 -1.42 17.25 -13.64
C TYR A 265 -2.45 17.49 -14.73
N GLY A 266 -1.99 18.08 -15.85
CA GLY A 266 -2.82 18.29 -17.04
C GLY A 266 -3.29 16.96 -17.65
N ASP A 267 -4.20 17.03 -18.62
CA ASP A 267 -4.87 15.87 -19.21
C ASP A 267 -3.88 14.87 -19.81
N ASP A 268 -2.85 15.35 -20.52
CA ASP A 268 -1.80 14.49 -21.07
C ASP A 268 -1.04 13.72 -20.00
N PHE A 269 -0.83 14.33 -18.82
CA PHE A 269 -0.18 13.67 -17.69
C PHE A 269 -1.07 12.56 -17.13
N ILE A 270 -2.34 12.84 -16.91
CA ILE A 270 -3.31 11.88 -16.36
C ILE A 270 -3.50 10.70 -17.31
N GLN A 271 -3.69 10.95 -18.60
CA GLN A 271 -3.86 9.91 -19.62
C GLN A 271 -2.61 9.03 -19.77
N ARG A 272 -1.41 9.62 -19.71
CA ARG A 272 -0.16 8.83 -19.71
C ARG A 272 0.03 8.03 -18.42
N ARG A 273 -0.48 8.52 -17.29
CA ARG A 273 -0.38 7.82 -16.01
C ARG A 273 -1.31 6.63 -15.94
N TRP A 274 -2.52 6.76 -16.50
CA TRP A 274 -3.55 5.72 -16.50
C TRP A 274 -4.13 5.51 -17.92
N PRO A 275 -3.34 4.90 -18.84
CA PRO A 275 -3.78 4.73 -20.24
C PRO A 275 -4.95 3.74 -20.39
N ASN A 276 -5.24 2.94 -19.38
CA ASN A 276 -6.36 1.98 -19.32
C ASN A 276 -7.62 2.56 -18.66
N MET A 277 -7.63 3.85 -18.33
CA MET A 277 -8.78 4.52 -17.75
C MET A 277 -9.90 4.64 -18.80
N ILE A 278 -11.11 4.20 -18.44
CA ILE A 278 -12.31 4.27 -19.27
C ILE A 278 -13.28 5.24 -18.58
N ALA A 279 -13.58 6.37 -19.24
CA ALA A 279 -14.61 7.29 -18.76
C ALA A 279 -15.98 6.62 -18.87
N THR A 280 -16.74 6.62 -17.80
CA THR A 280 -18.14 6.16 -17.85
C THR A 280 -19.01 7.34 -18.29
N GLU A 281 -19.79 7.16 -19.35
CA GLU A 281 -20.82 8.14 -19.72
C GLU A 281 -21.77 8.29 -18.54
N LYS A 282 -21.79 9.47 -17.92
CA LYS A 282 -22.86 9.78 -16.97
C LYS A 282 -24.14 9.75 -17.76
N SER A 283 -24.99 8.76 -17.52
CA SER A 283 -26.38 8.80 -17.98
C SER A 283 -26.98 10.10 -17.43
N THR A 284 -27.15 11.06 -18.34
CA THR A 284 -27.89 12.31 -18.11
C THR A 284 -29.32 12.04 -17.68
#